data_f8c76004fcfe92c26c0321584076de9a
#
_entry.id   f8c76004fcfe92c26c0321584076de9a
#
_cell.length_a   1.000
_cell.length_b   1.000
_cell.length_c   1.000
_cell.angle_alpha   90.00
_cell.angle_beta   90.00
_cell.angle_gamma   90.00
#
_symmetry.space_group_name_H-M   'P 1'
#
loop_
_entity.id
_entity.type
_entity.pdbx_description
1 polymer ?
#
loop_
_entity_poly.entity_id
_entity_poly.type
_entity_poly.pdbx_seq_one_letter_code
_entity_poly.pdbx_strand_id
1 'polypeptide(L)'
;MRKILLVLFFFFILSPLAFCAPGAVRCGKLLDVRSGKLLSDQMVVFDASGTITSVSSSSSTKLPNGVTAIDLSNATCLPGLVDVHTHLTGDPGSHGYSRLGISVPREAVTGVKNARLTLRAGFTSVRNVGAHGFTDVALRDGIDAGDVEGPRMSVSGPALGITGGHCDNNLLPSEFRYKSDGVAGGPWAARAKVREVVKYGADVIKICASGGVLSKGDQPGTPQFTLEEMQAIAEEAHKLGRKVAAHAHGTQSIKDAIRAGIDSIEHCSLIDDEGIALAKQHGTYLVFDISSVPTFSVQTIGNHCLARLSRIVNPVSISTGWRWPLLMGSIACERKSPISCNVGTLLLRYLQ
;
A
#
# COMPACT_ATOMS: atom_id res chain seq x y z
N MET A 1 7.46 -29.97 61.43
CA MET A 1 6.70 -29.78 60.16
C MET A 1 6.56 -28.29 59.92
N ARG A 2 7.43 -27.71 59.06
CA ARG A 2 7.38 -26.27 58.65
C ARG A 2 6.53 -26.15 57.40
N LYS A 3 5.45 -25.41 57.50
CA LYS A 3 4.59 -25.05 56.35
C LYS A 3 5.26 -23.92 55.58
N ILE A 4 5.71 -24.19 54.36
CA ILE A 4 6.19 -23.18 53.40
C ILE A 4 4.94 -22.60 52.72
N LEU A 5 4.69 -21.30 52.97
CA LEU A 5 3.66 -20.53 52.33
C LEU A 5 4.23 -20.00 51.00
N LEU A 6 3.80 -20.55 49.89
CA LEU A 6 4.18 -20.11 48.53
C LEU A 6 3.31 -18.91 48.15
N VAL A 7 3.85 -17.69 48.19
CA VAL A 7 3.20 -16.47 47.71
C VAL A 7 3.53 -16.33 46.24
N LEU A 8 2.53 -16.65 45.36
CA LEU A 8 2.60 -16.39 43.93
C LEU A 8 2.35 -14.89 43.69
N PHE A 9 3.42 -14.14 43.41
CA PHE A 9 3.35 -12.79 42.91
C PHE A 9 2.94 -12.83 41.41
N PHE A 10 1.66 -12.54 41.10
CA PHE A 10 1.22 -12.27 39.77
C PHE A 10 1.72 -10.87 39.36
N PHE A 11 2.83 -10.82 38.63
CA PHE A 11 3.25 -9.62 37.93
C PHE A 11 2.31 -9.44 36.73
N PHE A 12 1.30 -8.59 36.90
CA PHE A 12 0.61 -7.98 35.76
C PHE A 12 1.62 -7.07 35.06
N ILE A 13 2.20 -7.54 33.96
CA ILE A 13 2.94 -6.68 33.02
C ILE A 13 1.89 -5.82 32.34
N LEU A 14 1.58 -4.64 32.92
CA LEU A 14 0.93 -3.57 32.18
C LEU A 14 1.94 -3.11 31.13
N SER A 15 1.81 -3.58 29.90
CA SER A 15 2.45 -2.93 28.77
C SER A 15 2.02 -1.46 28.77
N PRO A 16 2.96 -0.50 28.77
CA PRO A 16 2.58 0.90 28.65
C PRO A 16 1.92 1.07 27.29
N LEU A 17 0.60 1.23 27.28
CA LEU A 17 -0.09 1.79 26.13
C LEU A 17 0.54 3.18 25.90
N ALA A 18 1.19 3.38 24.78
CA ALA A 18 1.69 4.70 24.40
C ALA A 18 0.49 5.61 24.17
N PHE A 19 0.01 6.25 25.25
CA PHE A 19 -1.00 7.27 25.16
C PHE A 19 -0.34 8.52 24.57
N CYS A 20 -0.81 8.93 23.39
CA CYS A 20 -0.54 10.26 22.89
C CYS A 20 -1.16 11.26 23.88
N ALA A 21 -0.51 12.40 24.14
CA ALA A 21 -1.19 13.45 24.90
C ALA A 21 -2.33 14.02 24.03
N PRO A 22 -3.50 14.37 24.63
CA PRO A 22 -4.52 15.07 23.89
C PRO A 22 -3.95 16.37 23.33
N GLY A 23 -4.35 16.76 22.14
CA GLY A 23 -3.77 17.91 21.46
C GLY A 23 -4.74 18.59 20.54
N ALA A 24 -4.28 19.71 19.98
CA ALA A 24 -5.03 20.45 18.98
C ALA A 24 -4.10 21.04 17.91
N VAL A 25 -4.65 21.26 16.71
CA VAL A 25 -3.97 21.93 15.60
C VAL A 25 -4.88 23.03 15.08
N ARG A 26 -4.38 24.26 15.01
CA ARG A 26 -5.03 25.38 14.33
C ARG A 26 -4.56 25.43 12.90
N CYS A 27 -5.47 25.32 11.93
CA CYS A 27 -5.20 25.33 10.51
C CYS A 27 -5.69 26.65 9.89
N GLY A 28 -4.84 27.37 9.16
CA GLY A 28 -5.27 28.55 8.40
C GLY A 28 -6.31 28.18 7.33
N LYS A 29 -6.11 27.05 6.68
CA LYS A 29 -7.10 26.37 5.82
C LYS A 29 -7.11 24.89 6.15
N LEU A 30 -8.27 24.26 6.08
CA LEU A 30 -8.44 22.80 6.23
C LEU A 30 -9.23 22.25 5.04
N LEU A 31 -8.71 21.23 4.39
CA LEU A 31 -9.46 20.53 3.34
C LEU A 31 -10.52 19.62 3.96
N ASP A 32 -11.79 19.95 3.75
CA ASP A 32 -12.89 19.02 3.97
C ASP A 32 -12.98 18.07 2.77
N VAL A 33 -12.54 16.84 2.96
CA VAL A 33 -12.48 15.83 1.88
C VAL A 33 -13.86 15.36 1.42
N ARG A 34 -14.91 15.54 2.22
CA ARG A 34 -16.28 15.14 1.85
C ARG A 34 -16.90 16.14 0.88
N SER A 35 -16.71 17.42 1.13
CA SER A 35 -17.24 18.48 0.27
C SER A 35 -16.25 19.00 -0.77
N GLY A 36 -14.96 18.68 -0.64
CA GLY A 36 -13.87 19.21 -1.46
C GLY A 36 -13.58 20.69 -1.20
N LYS A 37 -14.15 21.28 -0.13
CA LYS A 37 -14.00 22.71 0.18
C LYS A 37 -12.83 22.96 1.13
N LEU A 38 -12.18 24.12 0.97
CA LEU A 38 -11.22 24.64 1.94
C LEU A 38 -11.96 25.47 2.99
N LEU A 39 -11.97 25.01 4.23
CA LEU A 39 -12.52 25.71 5.38
C LEU A 39 -11.44 26.60 5.98
N SER A 40 -11.76 27.87 6.24
CA SER A 40 -10.81 28.84 6.82
C SER A 40 -10.80 28.76 8.34
N ASP A 41 -9.62 28.97 8.94
CA ASP A 41 -9.37 29.12 10.37
C ASP A 41 -10.06 28.05 11.22
N GLN A 42 -9.66 26.78 11.01
CA GLN A 42 -10.22 25.64 11.70
C GLN A 42 -9.30 25.14 12.82
N MET A 43 -9.93 24.69 13.91
CA MET A 43 -9.28 23.96 15.00
C MET A 43 -9.64 22.48 14.90
N VAL A 44 -8.63 21.62 14.85
CA VAL A 44 -8.76 20.17 14.94
C VAL A 44 -8.31 19.74 16.32
N VAL A 45 -9.20 19.12 17.09
CA VAL A 45 -8.91 18.63 18.46
C VAL A 45 -8.91 17.12 18.45
N PHE A 46 -7.94 16.49 19.11
CA PHE A 46 -7.83 15.05 19.24
C PHE A 46 -7.56 14.63 20.70
N ASP A 47 -8.03 13.46 21.05
CA ASP A 47 -7.86 12.89 22.39
C ASP A 47 -6.53 12.14 22.56
N ALA A 48 -6.32 11.55 23.74
CA ALA A 48 -5.13 10.79 24.08
C ALA A 48 -4.97 9.49 23.25
N SER A 49 -6.01 9.03 22.54
CA SER A 49 -5.92 7.92 21.57
C SER A 49 -5.50 8.38 20.17
N GLY A 50 -5.38 9.71 19.95
CA GLY A 50 -5.16 10.30 18.64
C GLY A 50 -6.43 10.42 17.79
N THR A 51 -7.60 10.13 18.37
CA THR A 51 -8.89 10.26 17.66
C THR A 51 -9.31 11.71 17.60
N ILE A 52 -9.67 12.20 16.39
CA ILE A 52 -10.22 13.56 16.22
C ILE A 52 -11.60 13.61 16.88
N THR A 53 -11.72 14.47 17.90
CA THR A 53 -12.97 14.65 18.67
C THR A 53 -13.79 15.83 18.18
N SER A 54 -13.16 16.83 17.58
CA SER A 54 -13.86 17.95 16.95
C SER A 54 -13.06 18.63 15.85
N VAL A 55 -13.79 19.18 14.88
CA VAL A 55 -13.31 20.13 13.89
C VAL A 55 -14.29 21.29 13.85
N SER A 56 -13.85 22.50 14.18
CA SER A 56 -14.72 23.69 14.27
C SER A 56 -13.90 24.97 14.06
N SER A 57 -14.58 26.12 13.91
CA SER A 57 -13.89 27.41 13.81
C SER A 57 -12.99 27.65 15.03
N SER A 58 -11.77 28.11 14.81
CA SER A 58 -10.80 28.36 15.88
C SER A 58 -11.32 29.38 16.90
N SER A 59 -12.11 30.34 16.46
CA SER A 59 -12.71 31.41 17.32
C SER A 59 -13.78 30.87 18.28
N SER A 60 -14.43 29.74 17.97
CA SER A 60 -15.48 29.14 18.78
C SER A 60 -15.02 27.92 19.61
N THR A 61 -13.79 27.44 19.35
CA THR A 61 -13.28 26.22 19.98
C THR A 61 -12.72 26.51 21.37
N LYS A 62 -13.26 25.81 22.38
CA LYS A 62 -12.64 25.75 23.71
C LYS A 62 -11.74 24.54 23.78
N LEU A 63 -10.46 24.77 24.03
CA LEU A 63 -9.52 23.67 24.20
C LEU A 63 -9.71 23.00 25.57
N PRO A 64 -9.48 21.68 25.67
CA PRO A 64 -9.42 21.00 26.97
C PRO A 64 -8.33 21.61 27.86
N ASN A 65 -8.52 21.50 29.17
CA ASN A 65 -7.54 22.04 30.14
C ASN A 65 -6.14 21.45 29.91
N GLY A 66 -5.14 22.31 29.85
CA GLY A 66 -3.75 21.89 29.65
C GLY A 66 -3.36 21.58 28.20
N VAL A 67 -4.29 21.67 27.24
CA VAL A 67 -4.00 21.47 25.82
C VAL A 67 -3.61 22.78 25.16
N THR A 68 -2.43 22.81 24.54
CA THR A 68 -1.96 23.91 23.68
C THR A 68 -2.09 23.49 22.22
N ALA A 69 -2.64 24.34 21.38
CA ALA A 69 -2.73 24.08 19.95
C ALA A 69 -1.38 24.32 19.26
N ILE A 70 -1.03 23.43 18.33
CA ILE A 70 0.00 23.68 17.34
C ILE A 70 -0.57 24.71 16.36
N ASP A 71 0.09 25.86 16.24
CA ASP A 71 -0.37 26.93 15.35
C ASP A 71 0.17 26.76 13.93
N LEU A 72 -0.72 26.37 13.02
CA LEU A 72 -0.51 26.30 11.58
C LEU A 72 -1.46 27.27 10.84
N SER A 73 -1.72 28.44 11.44
CA SER A 73 -2.62 29.46 10.87
C SER A 73 -2.14 30.02 9.52
N ASN A 74 -0.87 29.84 9.19
CA ASN A 74 -0.27 30.20 7.90
C ASN A 74 -0.23 29.06 6.88
N ALA A 75 -0.76 27.86 7.22
CA ALA A 75 -0.68 26.67 6.41
C ALA A 75 -2.06 26.12 6.03
N THR A 76 -2.07 25.25 5.01
CA THR A 76 -3.23 24.41 4.67
C THR A 76 -3.02 23.01 5.24
N CYS A 77 -3.93 22.59 6.11
CA CYS A 77 -3.95 21.24 6.64
C CYS A 77 -4.72 20.31 5.69
N LEU A 78 -4.17 19.13 5.49
CA LEU A 78 -4.77 18.03 4.74
C LEU A 78 -4.84 16.81 5.65
N PRO A 79 -5.83 15.91 5.47
CA PRO A 79 -5.72 14.57 6.03
C PRO A 79 -4.45 13.89 5.53
N GLY A 80 -3.89 13.00 6.33
CA GLY A 80 -2.74 12.21 5.91
C GLY A 80 -3.03 11.45 4.63
N LEU A 81 -2.05 11.44 3.71
CA LEU A 81 -2.15 10.74 2.45
C LEU A 81 -2.09 9.23 2.67
N VAL A 82 -2.70 8.47 1.76
CA VAL A 82 -2.69 7.00 1.76
C VAL A 82 -2.07 6.52 0.46
N ASP A 83 -1.03 5.67 0.55
CA ASP A 83 -0.47 4.97 -0.60
C ASP A 83 -0.81 3.48 -0.51
N VAL A 84 -1.56 2.97 -1.47
CA VAL A 84 -2.08 1.59 -1.44
C VAL A 84 -1.21 0.59 -2.22
N HIS A 85 -0.06 1.06 -2.76
CA HIS A 85 0.89 0.18 -3.45
C HIS A 85 2.34 0.61 -3.19
N THR A 86 2.95 0.04 -2.17
CA THR A 86 4.34 0.33 -1.82
C THR A 86 5.19 -0.94 -1.68
N HIS A 87 6.51 -0.75 -1.73
CA HIS A 87 7.54 -1.75 -1.43
C HIS A 87 8.61 -1.10 -0.53
N LEU A 88 8.24 -0.74 0.69
CA LEU A 88 9.08 0.11 1.56
C LEU A 88 10.41 -0.54 1.95
N THR A 89 10.48 -1.87 2.02
CA THR A 89 11.72 -2.57 2.36
C THR A 89 12.66 -2.78 1.16
N GLY A 90 12.18 -2.49 -0.06
CA GLY A 90 12.99 -2.51 -1.26
C GLY A 90 13.91 -1.30 -1.38
N ASP A 91 15.06 -1.48 -2.05
CA ASP A 91 15.93 -0.38 -2.45
C ASP A 91 15.63 -0.02 -3.93
N PRO A 92 15.03 1.15 -4.21
CA PRO A 92 14.69 1.54 -5.57
C PRO A 92 15.93 1.75 -6.48
N GLY A 93 17.12 1.91 -5.89
CA GLY A 93 18.37 2.00 -6.63
C GLY A 93 18.99 0.65 -7.03
N SER A 94 18.46 -0.46 -6.50
CA SER A 94 19.00 -1.80 -6.75
C SER A 94 18.16 -2.56 -7.77
N HIS A 95 18.76 -2.94 -8.88
CA HIS A 95 18.09 -3.66 -9.96
C HIS A 95 18.91 -4.91 -10.39
N GLY A 96 18.21 -5.91 -10.96
CA GLY A 96 18.84 -7.11 -11.48
C GLY A 96 19.71 -7.81 -10.42
N TYR A 97 20.93 -8.16 -10.80
CA TYR A 97 21.83 -8.91 -9.93
C TYR A 97 22.23 -8.19 -8.64
N SER A 98 22.22 -6.85 -8.61
CA SER A 98 22.57 -6.10 -7.39
C SER A 98 21.62 -6.39 -6.21
N ARG A 99 20.37 -6.75 -6.50
CA ARG A 99 19.40 -7.13 -5.47
C ARG A 99 19.74 -8.43 -4.77
N LEU A 100 20.40 -9.36 -5.46
CA LEU A 100 20.79 -10.66 -4.89
C LEU A 100 21.87 -10.53 -3.81
N GLY A 101 22.61 -9.44 -3.79
CA GLY A 101 23.59 -9.12 -2.76
C GLY A 101 23.01 -8.48 -1.51
N ILE A 102 21.72 -8.18 -1.47
CA ILE A 102 21.07 -7.52 -0.32
C ILE A 102 20.45 -8.59 0.57
N SER A 103 20.94 -8.68 1.81
CA SER A 103 20.41 -9.63 2.79
C SER A 103 19.05 -9.17 3.33
N VAL A 104 18.21 -10.12 3.76
CA VAL A 104 16.90 -9.85 4.40
C VAL A 104 17.01 -8.87 5.58
N PRO A 105 17.97 -8.98 6.53
CA PRO A 105 18.14 -7.98 7.57
C PRO A 105 18.47 -6.58 7.03
N ARG A 106 19.22 -6.50 5.93
CA ARG A 106 19.55 -5.21 5.30
C ARG A 106 18.34 -4.56 4.64
N GLU A 107 17.44 -5.34 4.06
CA GLU A 107 16.16 -4.84 3.52
C GLU A 107 15.27 -4.27 4.63
N ALA A 108 15.19 -4.92 5.79
CA ALA A 108 14.46 -4.40 6.96
C ALA A 108 15.00 -3.02 7.38
N VAL A 109 16.32 -2.86 7.47
CA VAL A 109 16.97 -1.57 7.80
C VAL A 109 16.70 -0.51 6.72
N THR A 110 16.68 -0.90 5.44
CA THR A 110 16.29 -0.01 4.33
C THR A 110 14.85 0.45 4.51
N GLY A 111 13.96 -0.45 4.92
CA GLY A 111 12.56 -0.16 5.24
C GLY A 111 12.39 0.93 6.30
N VAL A 112 13.19 0.92 7.36
CA VAL A 112 13.18 1.97 8.40
C VAL A 112 13.45 3.36 7.81
N LYS A 113 14.46 3.47 6.94
CA LYS A 113 14.75 4.73 6.23
C LYS A 113 13.58 5.17 5.35
N ASN A 114 13.04 4.25 4.55
CA ASN A 114 11.97 4.55 3.61
C ASN A 114 10.66 4.88 4.32
N ALA A 115 10.30 4.17 5.38
CA ALA A 115 9.11 4.44 6.20
C ALA A 115 9.12 5.88 6.75
N ARG A 116 10.26 6.30 7.32
CA ARG A 116 10.42 7.68 7.80
C ARG A 116 10.28 8.72 6.69
N LEU A 117 10.88 8.47 5.52
CA LEU A 117 10.78 9.39 4.38
C LEU A 117 9.35 9.48 3.86
N THR A 118 8.64 8.34 3.79
CA THR A 118 7.24 8.25 3.37
C THR A 118 6.32 9.02 4.32
N LEU A 119 6.48 8.84 5.63
CA LEU A 119 5.72 9.59 6.64
C LEU A 119 5.96 11.10 6.53
N ARG A 120 7.23 11.52 6.38
CA ARG A 120 7.61 12.93 6.23
C ARG A 120 7.14 13.56 4.93
N ALA A 121 6.86 12.75 3.90
CA ALA A 121 6.21 13.20 2.67
C ALA A 121 4.69 13.35 2.82
N GLY A 122 4.11 13.05 4.01
CA GLY A 122 2.69 13.22 4.32
C GLY A 122 1.85 11.95 4.17
N PHE A 123 2.45 10.81 3.81
CA PHE A 123 1.74 9.52 3.76
C PHE A 123 1.69 8.90 5.14
N THR A 124 0.51 8.92 5.76
CA THR A 124 0.29 8.41 7.12
C THR A 124 -0.17 6.97 7.18
N SER A 125 -0.56 6.40 6.04
CA SER A 125 -0.94 5.00 5.90
C SER A 125 -0.48 4.46 4.56
N VAL A 126 0.01 3.22 4.56
CA VAL A 126 0.45 2.54 3.33
C VAL A 126 0.00 1.08 3.30
N ARG A 127 -0.17 0.54 2.09
CA ARG A 127 -0.28 -0.89 1.86
C ARG A 127 0.98 -1.35 1.13
N ASN A 128 1.78 -2.19 1.82
CA ASN A 128 3.00 -2.78 1.26
C ASN A 128 2.66 -4.12 0.61
N VAL A 129 2.88 -4.22 -0.69
CA VAL A 129 2.40 -5.36 -1.50
C VAL A 129 3.55 -6.17 -2.07
N GLY A 130 4.41 -6.64 -1.20
CA GLY A 130 5.53 -7.53 -1.49
C GLY A 130 6.80 -7.16 -0.74
N ALA A 131 7.42 -8.16 -0.12
CA ALA A 131 8.69 -8.06 0.59
C ALA A 131 9.37 -9.43 0.62
N HIS A 132 10.68 -9.48 0.79
CA HIS A 132 11.41 -10.73 1.04
C HIS A 132 11.44 -11.03 2.54
N GLY A 133 11.37 -12.32 2.89
CA GLY A 133 11.61 -12.77 4.26
C GLY A 133 10.78 -12.06 5.33
N PHE A 134 9.58 -11.60 4.99
CA PHE A 134 8.66 -10.88 5.89
C PHE A 134 9.25 -9.59 6.50
N THR A 135 10.14 -8.91 5.78
CA THR A 135 10.77 -7.66 6.24
C THR A 135 9.76 -6.53 6.45
N ASP A 136 8.66 -6.51 5.70
CA ASP A 136 7.57 -5.56 5.86
C ASP A 136 6.72 -5.83 7.10
N VAL A 137 6.53 -7.11 7.48
CA VAL A 137 5.89 -7.51 8.75
C VAL A 137 6.73 -6.99 9.92
N ALA A 138 8.04 -7.23 9.89
CA ALA A 138 8.95 -6.75 10.94
C ALA A 138 8.96 -5.21 11.02
N LEU A 139 8.90 -4.52 9.88
CA LEU A 139 8.82 -3.06 9.83
C LEU A 139 7.51 -2.53 10.42
N ARG A 140 6.36 -3.11 10.05
CA ARG A 140 5.05 -2.77 10.62
C ARG A 140 5.04 -2.95 12.13
N ASP A 141 5.49 -4.12 12.59
CA ASP A 141 5.49 -4.44 14.02
C ASP A 141 6.38 -3.48 14.81
N GLY A 142 7.54 -3.09 14.27
CA GLY A 142 8.40 -2.08 14.89
C GLY A 142 7.80 -0.67 14.90
N ILE A 143 7.00 -0.31 13.86
CA ILE A 143 6.26 0.96 13.84
C ILE A 143 5.12 0.92 14.88
N ASP A 144 4.37 -0.18 14.95
CA ASP A 144 3.24 -0.34 15.88
C ASP A 144 3.71 -0.39 17.34
N ALA A 145 4.91 -0.93 17.58
CA ALA A 145 5.56 -0.91 18.88
C ALA A 145 6.15 0.46 19.28
N GLY A 146 6.28 1.38 18.32
CA GLY A 146 6.92 2.69 18.53
C GLY A 146 8.44 2.68 18.44
N ASP A 147 9.06 1.57 18.05
CA ASP A 147 10.50 1.46 17.88
C ASP A 147 11.00 2.18 16.63
N VAL A 148 10.14 2.35 15.65
CA VAL A 148 10.43 2.94 14.32
C VAL A 148 9.42 4.01 13.97
N GLU A 149 9.89 5.18 13.51
CA GLU A 149 9.04 6.22 12.93
C GLU A 149 8.59 5.82 11.52
N GLY A 150 7.27 5.73 11.29
CA GLY A 150 6.72 5.39 9.98
C GLY A 150 5.20 5.53 9.89
N PRO A 151 4.62 5.35 8.67
CA PRO A 151 3.18 5.31 8.47
C PRO A 151 2.58 4.02 9.03
N ARG A 152 1.28 4.00 9.33
CA ARG A 152 0.57 2.74 9.56
C ARG A 152 0.67 1.85 8.33
N MET A 153 0.96 0.57 8.51
CA MET A 153 1.18 -0.35 7.40
C MET A 153 0.17 -1.50 7.39
N SER A 154 -0.35 -1.81 6.20
CA SER A 154 -0.95 -3.11 5.87
C SER A 154 0.03 -3.85 4.99
N VAL A 155 0.46 -5.05 5.37
CA VAL A 155 1.60 -5.75 4.77
C VAL A 155 1.24 -7.11 4.22
N SER A 156 1.90 -7.52 3.14
CA SER A 156 1.62 -8.80 2.47
C SER A 156 2.65 -9.90 2.74
N GLY A 157 3.83 -9.57 3.24
CA GLY A 157 4.95 -10.50 3.18
C GLY A 157 5.36 -10.82 1.74
N PRO A 158 5.89 -12.01 1.48
CA PRO A 158 6.27 -12.44 0.14
C PRO A 158 5.07 -12.53 -0.81
N ALA A 159 5.20 -11.93 -2.01
CA ALA A 159 4.18 -12.02 -3.04
C ALA A 159 4.16 -13.44 -3.64
N LEU A 160 2.94 -14.01 -3.81
CA LEU A 160 2.78 -15.31 -4.42
C LEU A 160 2.98 -15.22 -5.94
N GLY A 161 3.68 -16.21 -6.49
CA GLY A 161 3.96 -16.32 -7.93
C GLY A 161 4.14 -17.75 -8.37
N ILE A 162 4.09 -17.96 -9.69
CA ILE A 162 4.46 -19.25 -10.30
C ILE A 162 5.98 -19.37 -10.41
N THR A 163 6.48 -20.60 -10.55
CA THR A 163 7.88 -20.85 -10.88
C THR A 163 8.26 -20.15 -12.19
N GLY A 164 9.31 -19.35 -12.17
CA GLY A 164 9.78 -18.58 -13.32
C GLY A 164 8.95 -17.35 -13.67
N GLY A 165 7.93 -17.01 -12.87
CA GLY A 165 7.08 -15.83 -13.06
C GLY A 165 7.66 -14.54 -12.47
N HIS A 166 6.89 -13.45 -12.56
CA HIS A 166 7.27 -12.11 -12.11
C HIS A 166 7.66 -12.06 -10.62
N CYS A 167 7.00 -12.85 -9.78
CA CYS A 167 7.28 -12.92 -8.34
C CYS A 167 8.33 -14.01 -7.99
N ASP A 168 8.98 -14.62 -8.96
CA ASP A 168 10.13 -15.50 -8.77
C ASP A 168 11.44 -14.78 -9.14
N ASN A 169 12.57 -15.40 -8.88
CA ASN A 169 13.88 -14.88 -9.24
C ASN A 169 14.47 -15.66 -10.41
N ASN A 170 14.48 -15.05 -11.58
CA ASN A 170 14.96 -15.61 -12.83
C ASN A 170 16.41 -15.19 -13.20
N LEU A 171 17.15 -14.62 -12.23
CA LEU A 171 18.49 -14.09 -12.48
C LEU A 171 19.58 -15.14 -12.33
N LEU A 172 19.36 -16.14 -11.46
CA LEU A 172 20.36 -17.15 -11.15
C LEU A 172 20.28 -18.34 -12.11
N PRO A 173 21.42 -18.95 -12.49
CA PRO A 173 21.45 -20.20 -13.22
C PRO A 173 20.82 -21.35 -12.47
N SER A 174 20.35 -22.37 -13.20
CA SER A 174 19.60 -23.51 -12.68
C SER A 174 20.32 -24.31 -11.57
N GLU A 175 21.66 -24.29 -11.57
CA GLU A 175 22.50 -24.96 -10.59
C GLU A 175 22.27 -24.46 -9.15
N PHE A 176 21.88 -23.21 -9.00
CA PHE A 176 21.59 -22.62 -7.69
C PHE A 176 20.25 -23.07 -7.12
N ARG A 177 19.35 -23.65 -7.95
CA ARG A 177 18.01 -24.11 -7.55
C ARG A 177 17.24 -23.11 -6.67
N TYR A 178 17.48 -21.82 -6.92
CA TYR A 178 16.85 -20.75 -6.16
C TYR A 178 15.36 -20.69 -6.46
N LYS A 179 14.57 -20.44 -5.44
CA LYS A 179 13.14 -20.25 -5.50
C LYS A 179 12.74 -19.14 -4.52
N SER A 180 11.99 -18.17 -4.98
CA SER A 180 11.49 -17.09 -4.11
C SER A 180 10.47 -17.61 -3.09
N ASP A 181 10.39 -16.97 -1.92
CA ASP A 181 9.59 -17.41 -0.77
C ASP A 181 8.10 -17.61 -1.11
N GLY A 182 7.55 -16.78 -2.01
CA GLY A 182 6.13 -16.80 -2.39
C GLY A 182 5.78 -17.80 -3.50
N VAL A 183 6.76 -18.51 -4.10
CA VAL A 183 6.48 -19.35 -5.26
C VAL A 183 5.71 -20.61 -4.90
N ALA A 184 4.57 -20.81 -5.55
CA ALA A 184 3.72 -21.98 -5.43
C ALA A 184 3.15 -22.37 -6.81
N GLY A 185 2.98 -23.67 -7.07
CA GLY A 185 2.39 -24.20 -8.30
C GLY A 185 1.25 -25.16 -7.98
N GLY A 186 0.12 -24.96 -8.66
CA GLY A 186 -1.11 -25.68 -8.46
C GLY A 186 -1.96 -25.17 -7.27
N PRO A 187 -3.28 -25.41 -7.31
CA PRO A 187 -4.24 -24.85 -6.36
C PRO A 187 -3.95 -25.21 -4.89
N TRP A 188 -3.51 -26.45 -4.64
CA TRP A 188 -3.23 -26.90 -3.26
C TRP A 188 -1.99 -26.26 -2.65
N ALA A 189 -0.91 -26.13 -3.45
CA ALA A 189 0.30 -25.44 -2.98
C ALA A 189 0.04 -23.94 -2.79
N ALA A 190 -0.76 -23.34 -3.66
CA ALA A 190 -1.17 -21.95 -3.53
C ALA A 190 -1.98 -21.69 -2.21
N ARG A 191 -2.95 -22.57 -1.88
CA ARG A 191 -3.67 -22.51 -0.59
C ARG A 191 -2.72 -22.65 0.60
N ALA A 192 -1.77 -23.60 0.53
CA ALA A 192 -0.79 -23.80 1.60
C ALA A 192 0.08 -22.54 1.78
N LYS A 193 0.48 -21.90 0.69
CA LYS A 193 1.28 -20.67 0.73
C LYS A 193 0.48 -19.49 1.31
N VAL A 194 -0.81 -19.35 1.01
CA VAL A 194 -1.68 -18.36 1.66
C VAL A 194 -1.68 -18.53 3.17
N ARG A 195 -1.86 -19.77 3.66
CA ARG A 195 -1.80 -20.07 5.11
C ARG A 195 -0.45 -19.74 5.73
N GLU A 196 0.62 -20.00 5.01
CA GLU A 196 1.99 -19.72 5.45
C GLU A 196 2.21 -18.21 5.63
N VAL A 197 1.88 -17.39 4.63
CA VAL A 197 2.09 -15.93 4.74
C VAL A 197 1.18 -15.30 5.80
N VAL A 198 -0.06 -15.78 5.95
CA VAL A 198 -0.96 -15.36 7.03
C VAL A 198 -0.42 -15.75 8.40
N LYS A 199 0.12 -16.98 8.54
CA LYS A 199 0.77 -17.44 9.78
C LYS A 199 1.89 -16.49 10.22
N TYR A 200 2.65 -15.96 9.28
CA TYR A 200 3.78 -15.06 9.56
C TYR A 200 3.40 -13.57 9.56
N GLY A 201 2.11 -13.25 9.62
CA GLY A 201 1.62 -11.92 9.94
C GLY A 201 1.15 -11.07 8.76
N ALA A 202 0.93 -11.65 7.57
CA ALA A 202 0.37 -10.91 6.45
C ALA A 202 -1.07 -10.42 6.74
N ASP A 203 -1.33 -9.14 6.45
CA ASP A 203 -2.65 -8.49 6.53
C ASP A 203 -3.43 -8.63 5.22
N VAL A 204 -2.71 -8.72 4.11
CA VAL A 204 -3.23 -8.84 2.75
C VAL A 204 -2.40 -9.89 2.00
N ILE A 205 -3.02 -10.59 1.06
CA ILE A 205 -2.31 -11.51 0.18
C ILE A 205 -1.95 -10.77 -1.11
N LYS A 206 -0.69 -10.86 -1.55
CA LYS A 206 -0.27 -10.35 -2.86
C LYS A 206 0.04 -11.49 -3.79
N ILE A 207 -0.44 -11.40 -5.04
CA ILE A 207 -0.10 -12.34 -6.11
C ILE A 207 0.43 -11.61 -7.34
N CYS A 208 1.17 -12.32 -8.19
CA CYS A 208 1.57 -11.88 -9.52
C CYS A 208 0.79 -12.68 -10.57
N ALA A 209 -0.35 -12.09 -11.05
CA ALA A 209 -1.23 -12.74 -12.02
C ALA A 209 -0.73 -12.61 -13.46
N SER A 210 0.17 -11.66 -13.75
CA SER A 210 0.82 -11.51 -15.05
C SER A 210 2.33 -11.34 -14.92
N GLY A 211 3.04 -11.41 -16.02
CA GLY A 211 4.42 -10.96 -16.11
C GLY A 211 4.56 -9.47 -15.76
N GLY A 212 5.76 -9.04 -15.45
CA GLY A 212 6.10 -7.69 -15.04
C GLY A 212 7.14 -7.01 -15.91
N VAL A 213 7.27 -5.70 -15.75
CA VAL A 213 8.18 -4.86 -16.55
C VAL A 213 9.64 -4.92 -16.09
N LEU A 214 9.88 -5.35 -14.83
CA LEU A 214 11.22 -5.37 -14.22
C LEU A 214 11.78 -6.78 -14.03
N SER A 215 11.03 -7.81 -14.34
CA SER A 215 11.48 -9.20 -14.24
C SER A 215 12.14 -9.68 -15.53
N LYS A 216 13.15 -10.55 -15.39
CA LYS A 216 13.84 -11.15 -16.52
C LYS A 216 13.05 -12.37 -17.02
N GLY A 217 12.81 -12.44 -18.33
CA GLY A 217 12.32 -13.65 -18.99
C GLY A 217 10.81 -13.81 -19.07
N ASP A 218 10.03 -12.84 -18.59
CA ASP A 218 8.59 -12.81 -18.77
C ASP A 218 8.10 -11.60 -19.58
N GLN A 219 6.83 -11.63 -19.96
CA GLN A 219 6.18 -10.57 -20.73
C GLN A 219 5.06 -9.95 -19.89
N PRO A 220 4.99 -8.63 -19.74
CA PRO A 220 4.02 -7.96 -18.86
C PRO A 220 2.56 -8.34 -19.11
N GLY A 221 2.20 -8.60 -20.37
CA GLY A 221 0.83 -8.97 -20.75
C GLY A 221 0.47 -10.44 -20.55
N THR A 222 1.44 -11.32 -20.31
CA THR A 222 1.23 -12.77 -20.28
C THR A 222 0.66 -13.23 -18.95
N PRO A 223 -0.49 -13.99 -18.94
CA PRO A 223 -1.00 -14.61 -17.73
C PRO A 223 0.01 -15.60 -17.13
N GLN A 224 0.06 -15.66 -15.80
CA GLN A 224 0.97 -16.54 -15.05
C GLN A 224 0.21 -17.59 -14.23
N PHE A 225 -0.65 -17.18 -13.31
CA PHE A 225 -1.54 -18.12 -12.64
C PHE A 225 -2.71 -18.54 -13.55
N THR A 226 -3.16 -19.78 -13.42
CA THR A 226 -4.46 -20.19 -13.97
C THR A 226 -5.61 -19.59 -13.17
N LEU A 227 -6.80 -19.54 -13.77
CA LEU A 227 -8.01 -19.11 -13.07
C LEU A 227 -8.26 -19.95 -11.80
N GLU A 228 -8.09 -21.26 -11.89
CA GLU A 228 -8.27 -22.19 -10.78
C GLU A 228 -7.31 -21.93 -9.61
N GLU A 229 -6.04 -21.63 -9.90
CA GLU A 229 -5.06 -21.28 -8.88
C GLU A 229 -5.42 -19.97 -8.18
N MET A 230 -5.82 -18.95 -8.94
CA MET A 230 -6.25 -17.66 -8.37
C MET A 230 -7.53 -17.81 -7.55
N GLN A 231 -8.50 -18.61 -7.97
CA GLN A 231 -9.70 -18.93 -7.18
C GLN A 231 -9.32 -19.61 -5.86
N ALA A 232 -8.42 -20.59 -5.91
CA ALA A 232 -7.95 -21.26 -4.70
C ALA A 232 -7.27 -20.29 -3.72
N ILE A 233 -6.49 -19.34 -4.22
CA ILE A 233 -5.87 -18.29 -3.41
C ILE A 233 -6.94 -17.37 -2.79
N ALA A 234 -7.88 -16.87 -3.59
CA ALA A 234 -8.92 -15.95 -3.14
C ALA A 234 -9.81 -16.60 -2.06
N GLU A 235 -10.31 -17.80 -2.30
CA GLU A 235 -11.12 -18.55 -1.35
C GLU A 235 -10.41 -18.78 -0.01
N GLU A 236 -9.13 -19.21 -0.05
CA GLU A 236 -8.37 -19.47 1.17
C GLU A 236 -8.08 -18.17 1.94
N ALA A 237 -7.73 -17.10 1.22
CA ALA A 237 -7.49 -15.79 1.81
C ALA A 237 -8.76 -15.24 2.49
N HIS A 238 -9.89 -15.26 1.80
CA HIS A 238 -11.16 -14.78 2.31
C HIS A 238 -11.64 -15.59 3.52
N LYS A 239 -11.46 -16.92 3.49
CA LYS A 239 -11.73 -17.79 4.64
C LYS A 239 -10.91 -17.40 5.87
N LEU A 240 -9.70 -16.91 5.67
CA LEU A 240 -8.81 -16.42 6.74
C LEU A 240 -8.99 -14.92 7.04
N GLY A 241 -10.03 -14.28 6.47
CA GLY A 241 -10.33 -12.86 6.67
C GLY A 241 -9.32 -11.91 6.00
N ARG A 242 -8.61 -12.37 4.97
CA ARG A 242 -7.63 -11.55 4.23
C ARG A 242 -8.14 -11.20 2.84
N LYS A 243 -7.82 -9.98 2.39
CA LYS A 243 -8.04 -9.51 1.03
C LYS A 243 -6.87 -9.92 0.13
N VAL A 244 -7.12 -9.97 -1.19
CA VAL A 244 -6.09 -10.33 -2.18
C VAL A 244 -5.88 -9.19 -3.16
N ALA A 245 -4.62 -8.83 -3.38
CA ALA A 245 -4.16 -7.85 -4.36
C ALA A 245 -3.37 -8.55 -5.47
N ALA A 246 -3.74 -8.34 -6.73
CA ALA A 246 -3.07 -8.96 -7.87
C ALA A 246 -2.33 -7.95 -8.72
N HIS A 247 -1.01 -8.13 -8.88
CA HIS A 247 -0.28 -7.49 -9.98
C HIS A 247 -0.82 -8.07 -11.31
N ALA A 248 -1.33 -7.21 -12.18
CA ALA A 248 -1.79 -7.61 -13.51
C ALA A 248 -1.71 -6.45 -14.50
N HIS A 249 -0.90 -6.63 -15.54
CA HIS A 249 -0.81 -5.71 -16.68
C HIS A 249 -1.69 -6.15 -17.85
N GLY A 250 -1.69 -7.45 -18.17
CA GLY A 250 -2.37 -8.00 -19.36
C GLY A 250 -3.88 -8.03 -19.22
N THR A 251 -4.58 -7.73 -20.30
CA THR A 251 -6.05 -7.71 -20.36
C THR A 251 -6.69 -9.01 -19.86
N GLN A 252 -6.18 -10.17 -20.32
CA GLN A 252 -6.71 -11.46 -19.89
C GLN A 252 -6.43 -11.75 -18.43
N SER A 253 -5.20 -11.46 -17.95
CA SER A 253 -4.82 -11.64 -16.54
C SER A 253 -5.68 -10.81 -15.59
N ILE A 254 -6.01 -9.56 -16.00
CA ILE A 254 -6.90 -8.68 -15.26
C ILE A 254 -8.29 -9.30 -15.12
N LYS A 255 -8.87 -9.74 -16.27
CA LYS A 255 -10.20 -10.34 -16.27
C LYS A 255 -10.28 -11.63 -15.48
N ASP A 256 -9.27 -12.49 -15.60
CA ASP A 256 -9.22 -13.76 -14.87
C ASP A 256 -9.03 -13.54 -13.36
N ALA A 257 -8.20 -12.57 -12.96
CA ALA A 257 -8.06 -12.20 -11.57
C ALA A 257 -9.39 -11.67 -10.98
N ILE A 258 -10.12 -10.83 -11.72
CA ILE A 258 -11.44 -10.35 -11.29
C ILE A 258 -12.42 -11.52 -11.14
N ARG A 259 -12.50 -12.41 -12.14
CA ARG A 259 -13.37 -13.61 -12.11
C ARG A 259 -13.01 -14.58 -11.00
N ALA A 260 -11.74 -14.63 -10.61
CA ALA A 260 -11.27 -15.43 -9.49
C ALA A 260 -11.69 -14.87 -8.11
N GLY A 261 -12.26 -13.68 -8.05
CA GLY A 261 -12.68 -13.03 -6.80
C GLY A 261 -11.57 -12.22 -6.11
N ILE A 262 -10.55 -11.79 -6.85
CA ILE A 262 -9.49 -10.92 -6.33
C ILE A 262 -10.06 -9.54 -5.99
N ASP A 263 -9.67 -8.99 -4.84
CA ASP A 263 -10.26 -7.76 -4.29
C ASP A 263 -9.68 -6.49 -4.91
N SER A 264 -8.41 -6.49 -5.32
CA SER A 264 -7.80 -5.36 -6.02
C SER A 264 -6.83 -5.79 -7.12
N ILE A 265 -6.88 -5.08 -8.24
CA ILE A 265 -5.95 -5.27 -9.35
C ILE A 265 -5.00 -4.08 -9.39
N GLU A 266 -3.72 -4.39 -9.32
CA GLU A 266 -2.64 -3.41 -9.32
C GLU A 266 -2.16 -3.17 -10.76
N HIS A 267 -1.77 -1.93 -11.06
CA HIS A 267 -1.29 -1.44 -12.37
C HIS A 267 -2.38 -1.33 -13.43
N CYS A 268 -3.12 -2.37 -13.74
CA CYS A 268 -4.23 -2.39 -14.72
C CYS A 268 -3.86 -1.86 -16.12
N SER A 269 -2.61 -1.93 -16.54
CA SER A 269 -2.05 -1.15 -17.68
C SER A 269 -2.79 -1.37 -19.00
N LEU A 270 -3.23 -2.61 -19.29
CA LEU A 270 -3.92 -2.98 -20.52
C LEU A 270 -5.38 -3.38 -20.27
N ILE A 271 -6.03 -2.79 -19.28
CA ILE A 271 -7.45 -3.04 -19.01
C ILE A 271 -8.31 -2.55 -20.18
N ASP A 272 -9.28 -3.35 -20.60
CA ASP A 272 -10.28 -3.00 -21.63
C ASP A 272 -11.65 -2.71 -21.01
N ASP A 273 -12.62 -2.34 -21.87
CA ASP A 273 -13.96 -1.98 -21.43
C ASP A 273 -14.69 -3.15 -20.76
N GLU A 274 -14.44 -4.40 -21.18
CA GLU A 274 -14.96 -5.59 -20.51
C GLU A 274 -14.34 -5.76 -19.11
N GLY A 275 -13.03 -5.58 -18.98
CA GLY A 275 -12.34 -5.62 -17.68
C GLY A 275 -12.88 -4.57 -16.71
N ILE A 276 -13.17 -3.36 -17.18
CA ILE A 276 -13.79 -2.30 -16.39
C ILE A 276 -15.21 -2.70 -15.95
N ALA A 277 -16.01 -3.25 -16.87
CA ALA A 277 -17.36 -3.71 -16.55
C ALA A 277 -17.36 -4.85 -15.52
N LEU A 278 -16.44 -5.83 -15.67
CA LEU A 278 -16.24 -6.91 -14.72
C LEU A 278 -15.82 -6.38 -13.34
N ALA A 279 -14.86 -5.46 -13.27
CA ALA A 279 -14.43 -4.87 -12.01
C ALA A 279 -15.59 -4.17 -11.29
N LYS A 280 -16.42 -3.45 -12.02
CA LYS A 280 -17.64 -2.83 -11.49
C LYS A 280 -18.63 -3.88 -10.96
N GLN A 281 -18.89 -4.93 -11.73
CA GLN A 281 -19.83 -5.99 -11.39
C GLN A 281 -19.41 -6.75 -10.13
N HIS A 282 -18.10 -7.04 -9.99
CA HIS A 282 -17.54 -7.78 -8.86
C HIS A 282 -17.15 -6.91 -7.68
N GLY A 283 -17.20 -5.58 -7.79
CA GLY A 283 -16.75 -4.65 -6.76
C GLY A 283 -15.23 -4.67 -6.55
N THR A 284 -14.46 -5.09 -7.55
CA THR A 284 -13.01 -5.15 -7.50
C THR A 284 -12.41 -3.75 -7.64
N TYR A 285 -11.47 -3.41 -6.77
CA TYR A 285 -10.76 -2.14 -6.83
C TYR A 285 -9.69 -2.15 -7.93
N LEU A 286 -9.55 -1.04 -8.64
CA LEU A 286 -8.50 -0.83 -9.62
C LEU A 286 -7.49 0.18 -9.05
N VAL A 287 -6.22 -0.23 -8.99
CA VAL A 287 -5.12 0.56 -8.42
C VAL A 287 -4.13 0.88 -9.53
N PHE A 288 -4.02 2.15 -9.89
CA PHE A 288 -3.19 2.60 -11.01
C PHE A 288 -1.91 3.27 -10.51
N ASP A 289 -0.79 2.94 -11.14
CA ASP A 289 0.49 3.62 -10.92
C ASP A 289 0.67 4.74 -11.93
N ILE A 290 1.00 5.92 -11.43
CA ILE A 290 1.30 7.07 -12.27
C ILE A 290 2.76 7.07 -12.69
N SER A 291 3.65 6.39 -11.95
CA SER A 291 5.11 6.47 -12.10
C SER A 291 5.79 5.29 -12.77
N SER A 292 5.12 4.18 -13.05
CA SER A 292 5.71 3.02 -13.74
C SER A 292 5.98 3.26 -15.24
N VAL A 293 5.79 4.47 -15.70
CA VAL A 293 5.76 4.88 -17.10
C VAL A 293 7.13 5.17 -17.79
N PRO A 294 8.29 5.30 -17.14
CA PRO A 294 9.51 5.62 -17.91
C PRO A 294 10.06 4.48 -18.76
N THR A 295 9.59 3.25 -18.58
CA THR A 295 10.20 2.06 -19.22
C THR A 295 9.43 1.55 -20.44
N PHE A 296 8.19 1.98 -20.62
CA PHE A 296 7.42 1.76 -21.86
C PHE A 296 7.25 3.08 -22.59
N SER A 297 7.25 3.07 -23.92
CA SER A 297 7.01 4.29 -24.69
C SER A 297 5.74 4.97 -24.14
N VAL A 298 5.95 6.09 -23.48
CA VAL A 298 4.98 6.89 -22.71
C VAL A 298 3.65 7.12 -23.47
N GLN A 299 3.70 7.05 -24.81
CA GLN A 299 2.54 7.28 -25.67
C GLN A 299 1.51 6.15 -25.69
N THR A 300 1.91 4.88 -25.52
CA THR A 300 0.97 3.77 -25.72
C THR A 300 0.21 3.38 -24.45
N ILE A 301 0.88 3.32 -23.30
CA ILE A 301 0.25 2.88 -22.04
C ILE A 301 -0.35 4.07 -21.29
N GLY A 302 0.37 5.18 -21.17
CA GLY A 302 -0.10 6.37 -20.45
C GLY A 302 -1.37 6.96 -21.07
N ASN A 303 -1.42 7.07 -22.40
CA ASN A 303 -2.61 7.56 -23.10
C ASN A 303 -3.78 6.57 -23.03
N HIS A 304 -3.53 5.26 -23.02
CA HIS A 304 -4.57 4.25 -22.90
C HIS A 304 -5.18 4.23 -21.50
N CYS A 305 -4.36 4.26 -20.48
CA CYS A 305 -4.79 4.28 -19.08
C CYS A 305 -5.50 5.60 -18.73
N LEU A 306 -4.92 6.76 -19.10
CA LEU A 306 -5.53 8.08 -18.83
C LEU A 306 -6.80 8.33 -19.64
N ALA A 307 -6.84 7.92 -20.92
CA ALA A 307 -8.05 8.03 -21.72
C ALA A 307 -9.19 7.12 -21.22
N ARG A 308 -8.87 6.00 -20.58
CA ARG A 308 -9.86 5.10 -19.96
C ARG A 308 -10.24 5.56 -18.56
N LEU A 309 -9.32 6.11 -17.77
CA LEU A 309 -9.63 6.76 -16.49
C LEU A 309 -10.68 7.87 -16.65
N SER A 310 -10.61 8.66 -17.72
CA SER A 310 -11.63 9.69 -18.01
C SER A 310 -13.03 9.13 -18.28
N ARG A 311 -13.15 7.86 -18.65
CA ARG A 311 -14.43 7.14 -18.81
C ARG A 311 -14.94 6.49 -17.52
N ILE A 312 -14.02 6.23 -16.59
CA ILE A 312 -14.32 5.60 -15.28
C ILE A 312 -14.78 6.65 -14.28
N VAL A 313 -14.20 7.84 -14.32
CA VAL A 313 -14.58 8.98 -13.47
C VAL A 313 -15.78 9.66 -14.14
N ASN A 314 -16.97 9.44 -13.61
CA ASN A 314 -18.19 10.06 -14.11
C ASN A 314 -18.05 11.59 -14.08
N PRO A 315 -18.20 12.33 -15.22
CA PRO A 315 -18.01 13.77 -15.27
C PRO A 315 -19.00 14.58 -14.43
N VAL A 316 -20.01 13.95 -13.83
CA VAL A 316 -21.04 14.61 -13.02
C VAL A 316 -20.50 15.13 -11.68
N SER A 317 -19.36 14.63 -11.17
CA SER A 317 -18.77 15.15 -9.94
C SER A 317 -17.80 16.33 -10.14
N ILE A 318 -17.62 16.80 -11.38
CA ILE A 318 -16.73 17.92 -11.72
C ILE A 318 -17.52 19.21 -12.06
N SER A 319 -18.81 19.26 -11.80
CA SER A 319 -19.65 20.43 -12.12
C SER A 319 -19.47 21.65 -11.22
N THR A 320 -18.53 21.64 -10.31
CA THR A 320 -18.14 22.82 -9.51
C THR A 320 -16.75 23.28 -9.89
N GLY A 321 -16.61 23.97 -11.03
CA GLY A 321 -15.63 25.01 -11.32
C GLY A 321 -14.13 24.81 -11.07
N TRP A 322 -13.71 23.67 -10.53
CA TRP A 322 -12.32 23.31 -10.32
C TRP A 322 -11.84 22.50 -11.51
N ARG A 323 -11.37 23.22 -12.55
CA ARG A 323 -10.29 22.63 -13.35
C ARG A 323 -9.17 22.36 -12.34
N TRP A 324 -9.02 21.10 -11.92
CA TRP A 324 -7.70 20.63 -11.53
C TRP A 324 -6.85 20.95 -12.77
N PRO A 325 -5.87 21.86 -12.69
CA PRO A 325 -4.80 21.74 -13.62
C PRO A 325 -4.39 20.28 -13.41
N LEU A 326 -4.46 19.44 -14.43
CA LEU A 326 -3.57 18.32 -14.51
C LEU A 326 -2.25 18.89 -14.05
N LEU A 327 -1.92 18.73 -12.80
CA LEU A 327 -0.59 18.82 -12.27
C LEU A 327 0.12 17.59 -12.85
N MET A 328 0.22 17.60 -14.18
CA MET A 328 1.49 17.38 -14.83
C MET A 328 2.38 18.58 -14.42
N GLY A 329 2.49 18.78 -13.11
CA GLY A 329 3.61 19.44 -12.54
C GLY A 329 4.75 18.50 -12.78
N SER A 330 5.45 18.71 -13.89
CA SER A 330 6.89 18.62 -13.86
C SER A 330 7.30 19.35 -12.57
N ILE A 331 7.39 18.62 -11.47
CA ILE A 331 8.27 18.98 -10.38
C ILE A 331 9.62 18.86 -11.08
N ALA A 332 10.09 19.98 -11.60
CA ALA A 332 11.45 20.14 -11.98
C ALA A 332 12.25 19.86 -10.71
N CYS A 333 12.63 18.61 -10.55
CA CYS A 333 13.60 18.19 -9.57
C CYS A 333 14.91 18.76 -10.08
N GLU A 334 15.30 19.94 -9.56
CA GLU A 334 16.65 20.42 -9.76
C GLU A 334 17.59 19.28 -9.37
N ARG A 335 18.40 18.86 -10.34
CA ARG A 335 19.44 17.86 -10.21
C ARG A 335 20.42 18.28 -9.10
N LYS A 336 20.19 17.86 -7.86
CA LYS A 336 21.25 17.84 -6.83
C LYS A 336 21.11 16.76 -5.75
N SER A 337 20.29 15.71 -5.93
CA SER A 337 20.46 14.43 -5.21
C SER A 337 19.53 13.35 -5.79
N PRO A 338 19.88 12.05 -5.78
CA PRO A 338 18.99 10.98 -6.21
C PRO A 338 17.97 10.68 -5.12
N ILE A 339 16.97 11.54 -4.99
CA ILE A 339 15.79 11.25 -4.16
C ILE A 339 14.77 10.68 -5.13
N SER A 340 14.47 9.39 -5.00
CA SER A 340 13.34 8.77 -5.69
C SER A 340 12.06 9.45 -5.23
N CYS A 341 11.41 10.21 -6.12
CA CYS A 341 10.08 10.71 -5.90
C CYS A 341 9.12 9.51 -5.92
N ASN A 342 8.65 9.07 -4.77
CA ASN A 342 7.47 8.22 -4.70
C ASN A 342 6.27 9.07 -5.11
N VAL A 343 5.80 8.83 -6.33
CA VAL A 343 4.53 9.41 -6.80
C VAL A 343 3.42 8.49 -6.29
N GLY A 344 2.49 9.05 -5.54
CA GLY A 344 1.42 8.29 -4.89
C GLY A 344 0.58 7.46 -5.86
N THR A 345 0.11 6.34 -5.38
CA THR A 345 -0.76 5.41 -6.08
C THR A 345 -2.23 5.80 -5.84
N LEU A 346 -3.02 5.91 -6.91
CA LEU A 346 -4.42 6.31 -6.84
C LEU A 346 -5.34 5.08 -6.72
N LEU A 347 -6.11 5.01 -5.64
CA LEU A 347 -7.17 4.02 -5.46
C LEU A 347 -8.50 4.56 -5.98
N LEU A 348 -9.09 3.89 -6.98
CA LEU A 348 -10.41 4.20 -7.48
C LEU A 348 -11.42 3.13 -7.08
N ARG A 349 -12.50 3.55 -6.42
CA ARG A 349 -13.69 2.74 -6.17
C ARG A 349 -14.83 3.27 -7.04
N TYR A 350 -15.56 2.39 -7.68
CA TYR A 350 -16.85 2.74 -8.25
C TYR A 350 -17.83 3.06 -7.11
N LEU A 351 -18.09 4.35 -6.89
CA LEU A 351 -19.21 4.77 -6.08
C LEU A 351 -20.46 4.66 -6.94
N GLN A 352 -21.47 3.95 -6.43
CA GLN A 352 -22.81 3.90 -7.00
C GLN A 352 -23.48 5.26 -6.96
#